data_98cd7a72c7a7df7d9ed4b73a0f04c41b
#
_entry.id   98cd7a72c7a7df7d9ed4b73a0f04c41b
#
_cell.length_a   1.000
_cell.length_b   1.000
_cell.length_c   1.000
_cell.angle_alpha   90.00
_cell.angle_beta   90.00
_cell.angle_gamma   90.00
#
_symmetry.space_group_name_H-M   'P 1'
#
loop_
_entity.id
_entity.type
_entity.pdbx_description
1 polymer ?
#
loop_
_entity_poly.entity_id
_entity_poly.type
_entity_poly.pdbx_seq_one_letter_code
_entity_poly.pdbx_strand_id
1 'polypeptide(L)'
;MTDHAENRCGLEGPRPFSSRHVGSVEDDLRYIAETIGVTSPEQIIRDAIPASVLDSNEGESSVRTPSFPPAAAETTARAELVEIASGNRVTRALIGRGYYGTLTPSVIRRNILENPSWYTAYTPYQPEISQGRLEMLTIYQQLITDLTRLALASSSLLDEATAASEGMLLARRAARKVKFNRFLVHTHLFDQVRDVVLGHAEATGIEVVETDLRDPQSWRPEVEAGCFGVLAPYPDSTGALWNPSEVFDAVHKVGGITIAECDLLSLTLLAPPGELGADVAVGSSQRFGVPMGNGGPHAAYMSVRSGLERQIPGRLVGVSTDADGNPAYRLALQTREQHIRRDKATSNICTAQVLLAVVAAAYAVWHGPTGLTRIARQVTDRAHQLASALRAAGLDVADQQFFDTIRIRTKGGAKELWNRAREGGY
;
A
#
# COMPACT_ATOMS: atom_id res chain seq x y z
N MET A 1 -37.58 -37.14 1.65
CA MET A 1 -38.22 -37.15 2.99
C MET A 1 -37.38 -36.22 3.83
N THR A 2 -37.71 -34.94 3.79
CA THR A 2 -37.04 -33.90 4.56
C THR A 2 -37.78 -33.78 5.89
N ASP A 3 -37.02 -34.05 6.94
CA ASP A 3 -37.50 -34.03 8.33
C ASP A 3 -37.72 -32.58 8.75
N HIS A 4 -38.97 -32.13 8.70
CA HIS A 4 -39.43 -30.91 9.35
C HIS A 4 -39.52 -31.17 10.85
N ALA A 5 -38.41 -31.04 11.55
CA ALA A 5 -38.45 -30.98 12.99
C ALA A 5 -39.23 -29.73 13.42
N GLU A 6 -40.52 -29.91 13.71
CA GLU A 6 -41.39 -28.90 14.27
C GLU A 6 -40.81 -28.38 15.59
N ASN A 7 -40.39 -27.14 15.55
CA ASN A 7 -39.92 -26.41 16.74
C ASN A 7 -41.10 -26.03 17.62
N ARG A 8 -41.45 -26.89 18.61
CA ARG A 8 -42.63 -26.79 19.50
C ARG A 8 -42.49 -25.73 20.61
N CYS A 9 -41.58 -24.80 20.51
CA CYS A 9 -41.37 -23.80 21.58
C CYS A 9 -41.49 -22.34 21.16
N GLY A 10 -42.23 -21.97 20.17
CA GLY A 10 -42.59 -20.57 19.89
C GLY A 10 -41.46 -19.51 19.84
N LEU A 11 -40.21 -19.91 20.02
CA LEU A 11 -39.02 -19.16 19.80
C LEU A 11 -38.41 -19.73 18.51
N GLU A 12 -38.75 -19.13 17.37
CA GLU A 12 -37.99 -19.37 16.16
C GLU A 12 -36.52 -19.09 16.46
N GLY A 13 -35.69 -20.13 16.47
CA GLY A 13 -34.24 -19.98 16.53
C GLY A 13 -33.76 -19.08 15.39
N PRO A 14 -32.60 -18.47 15.49
CA PRO A 14 -32.10 -17.61 14.43
C PRO A 14 -32.05 -18.40 13.11
N ARG A 15 -32.72 -17.86 12.09
CA ARG A 15 -32.75 -18.49 10.75
C ARG A 15 -31.32 -18.80 10.29
N PRO A 16 -31.08 -19.91 9.58
CA PRO A 16 -29.78 -20.22 9.02
C PRO A 16 -29.20 -19.05 8.24
N PHE A 17 -27.87 -18.89 8.24
CA PHE A 17 -27.20 -17.82 7.52
C PHE A 17 -27.63 -17.76 6.05
N SER A 18 -27.71 -18.91 5.37
CA SER A 18 -28.13 -19.02 3.98
C SER A 18 -29.50 -18.40 3.71
N SER A 19 -30.50 -18.64 4.59
CA SER A 19 -31.85 -18.09 4.41
C SER A 19 -31.95 -16.57 4.67
N ARG A 20 -30.89 -15.95 5.21
CA ARG A 20 -30.81 -14.52 5.48
C ARG A 20 -29.95 -13.76 4.47
N HIS A 21 -29.06 -14.46 3.77
CA HIS A 21 -28.02 -13.83 2.95
C HIS A 21 -27.94 -14.34 1.50
N VAL A 22 -28.36 -15.59 1.27
CA VAL A 22 -28.51 -16.10 -0.09
C VAL A 22 -29.88 -15.65 -0.61
N GLY A 23 -29.90 -15.12 -1.83
CA GLY A 23 -31.10 -14.52 -2.41
C GLY A 23 -32.26 -15.50 -2.57
N SER A 24 -32.76 -15.71 -3.79
CA SER A 24 -33.97 -16.51 -4.06
C SER A 24 -33.90 -17.93 -3.51
N VAL A 25 -34.92 -18.35 -2.75
CA VAL A 25 -35.14 -19.75 -2.36
C VAL A 25 -35.82 -20.51 -3.50
N GLU A 26 -35.97 -21.82 -3.36
CA GLU A 26 -36.49 -22.69 -4.44
C GLU A 26 -37.86 -22.27 -4.98
N ASP A 27 -38.76 -21.83 -4.10
CA ASP A 27 -40.09 -21.33 -4.51
C ASP A 27 -39.98 -20.01 -5.28
N ASP A 28 -39.06 -19.11 -4.90
CA ASP A 28 -38.80 -17.89 -5.63
C ASP A 28 -38.23 -18.18 -7.02
N LEU A 29 -37.29 -19.14 -7.10
CA LEU A 29 -36.68 -19.55 -8.36
C LEU A 29 -37.73 -20.13 -9.31
N ARG A 30 -38.68 -20.94 -8.79
CA ARG A 30 -39.80 -21.47 -9.56
C ARG A 30 -40.67 -20.34 -10.08
N TYR A 31 -41.09 -19.41 -9.21
CA TYR A 31 -41.87 -18.26 -9.59
C TYR A 31 -41.18 -17.39 -10.65
N ILE A 32 -39.86 -17.18 -10.50
CA ILE A 32 -39.06 -16.45 -11.49
C ILE A 32 -39.07 -17.17 -12.83
N ALA A 33 -38.83 -18.48 -12.85
CA ALA A 33 -38.85 -19.28 -14.08
C ALA A 33 -40.22 -19.24 -14.79
N GLU A 34 -41.30 -19.39 -14.05
CA GLU A 34 -42.68 -19.28 -14.57
C GLU A 34 -42.95 -17.86 -15.11
N THR A 35 -42.53 -16.82 -14.39
CA THR A 35 -42.76 -15.43 -14.81
C THR A 35 -42.01 -15.08 -16.11
N ILE A 36 -40.79 -15.60 -16.26
CA ILE A 36 -39.96 -15.40 -17.45
C ILE A 36 -40.45 -16.31 -18.62
N GLY A 37 -41.17 -17.40 -18.32
CA GLY A 37 -41.67 -18.36 -19.31
C GLY A 37 -40.63 -19.43 -19.67
N VAL A 38 -39.76 -19.80 -18.75
CA VAL A 38 -38.78 -20.89 -18.91
C VAL A 38 -39.13 -22.07 -18.03
N THR A 39 -38.60 -23.26 -18.36
CA THR A 39 -38.93 -24.50 -17.64
C THR A 39 -38.13 -24.71 -16.36
N SER A 40 -36.96 -24.05 -16.24
CA SER A 40 -36.11 -24.13 -15.05
C SER A 40 -35.14 -22.96 -14.99
N PRO A 41 -34.56 -22.65 -13.80
CA PRO A 41 -33.51 -21.65 -13.66
C PRO A 41 -32.27 -21.92 -14.52
N GLU A 42 -31.91 -23.18 -14.73
CA GLU A 42 -30.80 -23.60 -15.59
C GLU A 42 -31.00 -23.21 -17.04
N GLN A 43 -32.28 -23.17 -17.51
CA GLN A 43 -32.58 -22.70 -18.85
C GLN A 43 -32.26 -21.22 -19.01
N ILE A 44 -32.50 -20.39 -17.97
CA ILE A 44 -32.13 -18.97 -17.97
C ILE A 44 -30.62 -18.83 -18.23
N ILE A 45 -29.81 -19.64 -17.57
CA ILE A 45 -28.36 -19.62 -17.75
C ILE A 45 -27.97 -19.99 -19.17
N ARG A 46 -28.57 -21.06 -19.72
CA ARG A 46 -28.30 -21.50 -21.09
C ARG A 46 -28.69 -20.47 -22.14
N ASP A 47 -29.81 -19.79 -21.93
CA ASP A 47 -30.32 -18.81 -22.86
C ASP A 47 -29.55 -17.46 -22.78
N ALA A 48 -29.03 -17.14 -21.60
CA ALA A 48 -28.30 -15.89 -21.37
C ALA A 48 -26.80 -15.94 -21.71
N ILE A 49 -26.18 -17.12 -21.61
CA ILE A 49 -24.74 -17.29 -21.85
C ILE A 49 -24.51 -17.79 -23.28
N PRO A 50 -23.61 -17.15 -24.06
CA PRO A 50 -23.26 -17.64 -25.40
C PRO A 50 -22.77 -19.09 -25.35
N ALA A 51 -23.23 -19.93 -26.30
CA ALA A 51 -22.90 -21.37 -26.35
C ALA A 51 -21.38 -21.65 -26.43
N SER A 52 -20.60 -20.70 -26.93
CA SER A 52 -19.13 -20.78 -26.98
C SER A 52 -18.44 -20.65 -25.61
N VAL A 53 -19.16 -20.21 -24.58
CA VAL A 53 -18.65 -19.98 -23.21
C VAL A 53 -19.27 -20.99 -22.23
N LEU A 54 -20.41 -21.60 -22.60
CA LEU A 54 -21.00 -22.67 -21.82
C LEU A 54 -20.11 -23.92 -21.91
N ASP A 55 -19.77 -24.48 -20.74
CA ASP A 55 -19.12 -25.78 -20.70
C ASP A 55 -20.11 -26.84 -21.23
N SER A 56 -19.85 -27.36 -22.43
CA SER A 56 -20.69 -28.34 -23.11
C SER A 56 -20.57 -29.76 -22.53
N ASN A 57 -19.70 -29.96 -21.56
CA ASN A 57 -19.51 -31.28 -20.90
C ASN A 57 -20.47 -31.42 -19.72
N GLU A 58 -21.76 -31.61 -20.02
CA GLU A 58 -22.72 -32.14 -19.05
C GLU A 58 -22.28 -33.57 -18.66
N GLY A 59 -21.40 -33.69 -17.66
CA GLY A 59 -20.99 -34.99 -17.12
C GLY A 59 -19.53 -35.11 -16.67
N GLU A 60 -18.63 -34.39 -17.30
CA GLU A 60 -17.21 -34.35 -16.88
C GLU A 60 -16.72 -32.91 -16.84
N SER A 61 -17.20 -32.13 -15.85
CA SER A 61 -16.57 -30.86 -15.52
C SER A 61 -15.12 -31.15 -15.13
N SER A 62 -14.16 -30.75 -15.98
CA SER A 62 -12.73 -30.83 -15.69
C SER A 62 -12.35 -29.90 -14.50
N VAL A 63 -13.23 -28.99 -14.16
CA VAL A 63 -13.19 -28.23 -12.89
C VAL A 63 -13.98 -29.05 -11.87
N ARG A 64 -13.29 -29.91 -11.13
CA ARG A 64 -13.86 -30.50 -9.91
C ARG A 64 -14.38 -29.37 -9.04
N THR A 65 -15.69 -29.18 -8.99
CA THR A 65 -16.32 -28.36 -7.98
C THR A 65 -15.84 -28.88 -6.63
N PRO A 66 -15.10 -28.12 -5.83
CA PRO A 66 -14.64 -28.61 -4.54
C PRO A 66 -15.88 -29.07 -3.74
N SER A 67 -15.80 -30.25 -3.16
CA SER A 67 -16.82 -30.70 -2.22
C SER A 67 -16.76 -29.77 -1.00
N PHE A 68 -17.67 -28.83 -0.95
CA PHE A 68 -17.79 -27.96 0.23
C PHE A 68 -18.42 -28.75 1.39
N PRO A 69 -17.95 -28.52 2.62
CA PRO A 69 -18.61 -29.07 3.79
C PRO A 69 -20.04 -28.49 3.89
N PRO A 70 -20.94 -29.18 4.60
CA PRO A 70 -22.29 -28.65 4.84
C PRO A 70 -22.23 -27.30 5.55
N ALA A 71 -23.28 -26.50 5.39
CA ALA A 71 -23.39 -25.20 6.02
C ALA A 71 -23.25 -25.32 7.55
N ALA A 72 -22.34 -24.55 8.14
CA ALA A 72 -22.12 -24.49 9.56
C ALA A 72 -22.95 -23.38 10.21
N ALA A 73 -23.40 -23.59 11.45
CA ALA A 73 -23.97 -22.52 12.25
C ALA A 73 -22.87 -21.48 12.62
N GLU A 74 -23.27 -20.25 12.85
CA GLU A 74 -22.34 -19.15 13.16
C GLU A 74 -21.42 -19.47 14.35
N THR A 75 -21.95 -20.10 15.39
CA THR A 75 -21.18 -20.53 16.56
C THR A 75 -20.13 -21.58 16.22
N THR A 76 -20.46 -22.54 15.35
CA THR A 76 -19.54 -23.59 14.89
C THR A 76 -18.44 -22.99 14.02
N ALA A 77 -18.80 -22.17 13.04
CA ALA A 77 -17.84 -21.50 12.17
C ALA A 77 -16.86 -20.62 12.96
N ARG A 78 -17.37 -19.89 13.96
CA ARG A 78 -16.53 -19.10 14.86
C ARG A 78 -15.59 -19.97 15.69
N ALA A 79 -16.06 -21.10 16.23
CA ALA A 79 -15.24 -22.01 17.01
C ALA A 79 -14.10 -22.60 16.17
N GLU A 80 -14.38 -23.05 14.96
CA GLU A 80 -13.39 -23.55 14.02
C GLU A 80 -12.34 -22.48 13.66
N LEU A 81 -12.77 -21.23 13.38
CA LEU A 81 -11.85 -20.14 13.12
C LEU A 81 -10.97 -19.81 14.34
N VAL A 82 -11.51 -19.85 15.55
CA VAL A 82 -10.73 -19.66 16.79
C VAL A 82 -9.73 -20.79 16.97
N GLU A 83 -10.10 -22.02 16.70
CA GLU A 83 -9.20 -23.18 16.77
C GLU A 83 -8.05 -23.05 15.78
N ILE A 84 -8.34 -22.73 14.51
CA ILE A 84 -7.32 -22.47 13.48
C ILE A 84 -6.41 -21.32 13.91
N ALA A 85 -6.98 -20.21 14.39
CA ALA A 85 -6.22 -19.05 14.83
C ALA A 85 -5.33 -19.34 16.05
N SER A 86 -5.77 -20.24 16.96
CA SER A 86 -4.99 -20.63 18.13
C SER A 86 -3.70 -21.38 17.81
N GLY A 87 -3.60 -21.97 16.62
CA GLY A 87 -2.37 -22.57 16.09
C GLY A 87 -1.28 -21.55 15.72
N ASN A 88 -1.59 -20.27 15.62
CA ASN A 88 -0.61 -19.24 15.33
C ASN A 88 0.28 -18.95 16.54
N ARG A 89 1.58 -18.93 16.29
CA ARG A 89 2.56 -18.46 17.27
C ARG A 89 2.87 -17.00 17.04
N VAL A 90 2.39 -16.13 17.91
CA VAL A 90 2.70 -14.71 17.85
C VAL A 90 4.12 -14.48 18.34
N THR A 91 5.00 -14.00 17.47
CA THR A 91 6.40 -13.67 17.76
C THR A 91 6.59 -12.15 17.66
N ARG A 92 7.75 -11.68 18.18
CA ARG A 92 8.14 -10.30 18.00
C ARG A 92 8.79 -10.14 16.62
N ALA A 93 8.11 -9.42 15.70
CA ALA A 93 8.66 -9.16 14.38
C ALA A 93 9.82 -8.15 14.44
N LEU A 94 11.00 -8.61 14.01
CA LEU A 94 12.21 -7.80 13.84
C LEU A 94 12.73 -7.88 12.40
N ILE A 95 11.88 -8.27 11.46
CA ILE A 95 12.25 -8.44 10.04
C ILE A 95 12.66 -7.09 9.42
N GLY A 96 12.03 -6.01 9.81
CA GLY A 96 12.26 -4.68 9.23
C GLY A 96 11.79 -4.61 7.78
N ARG A 97 12.69 -4.35 6.84
CA ARG A 97 12.45 -4.31 5.39
C ARG A 97 11.34 -3.31 4.98
N GLY A 98 11.27 -2.18 5.69
CA GLY A 98 10.25 -1.16 5.46
C GLY A 98 8.93 -1.39 6.21
N TYR A 99 8.81 -2.49 6.97
CA TYR A 99 7.61 -2.85 7.75
C TYR A 99 7.94 -2.90 9.24
N TYR A 100 7.18 -2.15 10.04
CA TYR A 100 7.48 -1.94 11.45
C TYR A 100 6.26 -2.19 12.32
N GLY A 101 6.48 -2.74 13.52
CA GLY A 101 5.45 -2.76 14.55
C GLY A 101 5.12 -1.34 14.98
N THR A 102 3.83 -0.99 14.98
CA THR A 102 3.34 0.33 15.38
C THR A 102 2.39 0.23 16.56
N LEU A 103 2.31 1.29 17.34
CA LEU A 103 1.34 1.44 18.42
C LEU A 103 0.21 2.35 17.94
N THR A 104 -0.87 1.74 17.48
CA THR A 104 -2.07 2.49 17.09
C THR A 104 -2.76 3.01 18.35
N PRO A 105 -2.97 4.34 18.54
CA PRO A 105 -3.73 4.86 19.65
C PRO A 105 -5.12 4.22 19.73
N SER A 106 -5.56 3.86 20.95
CA SER A 106 -6.84 3.15 21.16
C SER A 106 -8.03 3.93 20.60
N VAL A 107 -7.99 5.27 20.63
CA VAL A 107 -9.03 6.12 20.07
C VAL A 107 -9.12 5.95 18.55
N ILE A 108 -8.00 5.85 17.84
CA ILE A 108 -7.95 5.64 16.40
C ILE A 108 -8.41 4.23 16.05
N ARG A 109 -7.90 3.22 16.78
CA ARG A 109 -8.31 1.84 16.57
C ARG A 109 -9.83 1.69 16.71
N ARG A 110 -10.40 2.16 17.83
CA ARG A 110 -11.81 1.99 18.12
C ARG A 110 -12.74 2.81 17.22
N ASN A 111 -12.37 4.08 16.94
CA ASN A 111 -13.27 5.00 16.23
C ASN A 111 -13.06 5.03 14.71
N ILE A 112 -11.98 4.47 14.20
CA ILE A 112 -11.68 4.41 12.77
C ILE A 112 -11.59 2.95 12.30
N LEU A 113 -10.62 2.17 12.78
CA LEU A 113 -10.39 0.81 12.27
C LEU A 113 -11.54 -0.15 12.58
N GLU A 114 -12.16 -0.04 13.75
CA GLU A 114 -13.27 -0.90 14.20
C GLU A 114 -14.64 -0.31 13.86
N ASN A 115 -14.72 0.87 13.25
CA ASN A 115 -15.99 1.54 12.94
C ASN A 115 -16.44 1.25 11.50
N PRO A 116 -17.62 0.59 11.33
CA PRO A 116 -18.17 0.25 10.01
C PRO A 116 -18.31 1.44 9.07
N SER A 117 -18.64 2.62 9.58
CA SER A 117 -18.75 3.84 8.76
C SER A 117 -17.47 4.20 8.02
N TRP A 118 -16.31 3.73 8.51
CA TRP A 118 -15.02 3.93 7.85
C TRP A 118 -14.62 2.76 6.98
N TYR A 119 -14.68 1.51 7.48
CA TYR A 119 -14.11 0.37 6.77
C TYR A 119 -15.03 -0.24 5.70
N THR A 120 -16.34 0.03 5.71
CA THR A 120 -17.25 -0.44 4.67
C THR A 120 -17.36 0.51 3.48
N ALA A 121 -16.81 1.72 3.60
CA ALA A 121 -16.95 2.72 2.57
C ALA A 121 -16.00 2.50 1.41
N TYR A 122 -16.54 2.62 0.20
CA TYR A 122 -15.80 2.55 -1.05
C TYR A 122 -15.20 3.94 -1.42
N THR A 123 -14.67 4.07 -2.61
CA THR A 123 -14.14 5.34 -3.12
C THR A 123 -15.19 6.45 -3.02
N PRO A 124 -14.83 7.64 -2.52
CA PRO A 124 -15.78 8.73 -2.30
C PRO A 124 -16.11 9.48 -3.61
N TYR A 125 -16.78 8.79 -4.54
CA TYR A 125 -17.24 9.40 -5.80
C TYR A 125 -18.34 10.44 -5.61
N GLN A 126 -19.18 10.25 -4.59
CA GLN A 126 -20.24 11.18 -4.22
C GLN A 126 -19.75 12.08 -3.08
N PRO A 127 -19.28 13.30 -3.40
CA PRO A 127 -18.72 14.19 -2.38
C PRO A 127 -19.74 14.60 -1.32
N GLU A 128 -21.02 14.68 -1.68
CA GLU A 128 -22.11 15.13 -0.82
C GLU A 128 -22.23 14.31 0.47
N ILE A 129 -21.99 13.01 0.38
CA ILE A 129 -22.07 12.07 1.53
C ILE A 129 -20.70 11.65 2.06
N SER A 130 -19.63 12.24 1.54
CA SER A 130 -18.25 11.80 1.84
C SER A 130 -17.35 12.92 2.36
N GLN A 131 -17.91 14.07 2.76
CA GLN A 131 -17.13 15.26 3.12
C GLN A 131 -16.09 14.97 4.22
N GLY A 132 -16.46 14.33 5.32
CA GLY A 132 -15.50 14.01 6.38
C GLY A 132 -14.39 13.05 5.95
N ARG A 133 -14.67 12.11 5.02
CA ARG A 133 -13.65 11.22 4.46
C ARG A 133 -12.69 11.98 3.54
N LEU A 134 -13.23 12.85 2.70
CA LEU A 134 -12.44 13.71 1.81
C LEU A 134 -11.59 14.70 2.61
N GLU A 135 -12.10 15.24 3.70
CA GLU A 135 -11.34 16.08 4.63
C GLU A 135 -10.14 15.32 5.19
N MET A 136 -10.33 14.10 5.70
CA MET A 136 -9.22 13.28 6.21
C MET A 136 -8.19 12.94 5.14
N LEU A 137 -8.60 12.71 3.90
CA LEU A 137 -7.68 12.52 2.78
C LEU A 137 -6.93 13.81 2.41
N THR A 138 -7.56 14.97 2.56
CA THR A 138 -6.88 16.28 2.40
C THR A 138 -5.83 16.47 3.49
N ILE A 139 -6.13 16.10 4.73
CA ILE A 139 -5.15 16.11 5.84
C ILE A 139 -3.98 15.16 5.52
N TYR A 140 -4.25 13.98 4.98
CA TYR A 140 -3.20 13.06 4.54
C TYR A 140 -2.31 13.69 3.46
N GLN A 141 -2.88 14.28 2.42
CA GLN A 141 -2.12 14.96 1.37
C GLN A 141 -1.26 16.09 1.94
N GLN A 142 -1.82 16.91 2.84
CA GLN A 142 -1.09 17.99 3.49
C GLN A 142 0.08 17.47 4.34
N LEU A 143 -0.15 16.43 5.12
CA LEU A 143 0.90 15.77 5.90
C LEU A 143 2.10 15.36 5.03
N ILE A 144 1.83 14.75 3.88
CA ILE A 144 2.88 14.31 2.96
C ILE A 144 3.61 15.50 2.34
N THR A 145 2.89 16.55 1.91
CA THR A 145 3.54 17.75 1.36
C THR A 145 4.39 18.49 2.39
N ASP A 146 3.93 18.55 3.64
CA ASP A 146 4.67 19.18 4.73
C ASP A 146 5.98 18.47 5.05
N LEU A 147 5.96 17.14 5.07
CA LEU A 147 7.14 16.31 5.36
C LEU A 147 8.12 16.24 4.18
N THR A 148 7.61 16.20 2.95
CA THR A 148 8.46 16.07 1.76
C THR A 148 8.93 17.41 1.19
N ARG A 149 8.28 18.52 1.54
CA ARG A 149 8.48 19.86 0.95
C ARG A 149 8.30 19.87 -0.58
N LEU A 150 7.42 19.02 -1.07
CA LEU A 150 6.95 19.02 -2.46
C LEU A 150 5.55 19.63 -2.55
N ALA A 151 5.18 20.06 -3.74
CA ALA A 151 4.02 20.95 -3.92
C ALA A 151 2.65 20.25 -3.78
N LEU A 152 2.58 18.95 -4.10
CA LEU A 152 1.32 18.21 -4.16
C LEU A 152 1.55 16.73 -3.84
N ALA A 153 0.64 16.13 -3.09
CA ALA A 153 0.63 14.68 -2.83
C ALA A 153 -0.68 14.02 -3.27
N SER A 154 -0.61 12.74 -3.66
CA SER A 154 -1.78 11.89 -3.90
C SER A 154 -2.52 11.57 -2.59
N SER A 155 -3.79 11.20 -2.68
CA SER A 155 -4.57 10.82 -1.50
C SER A 155 -4.22 9.44 -0.93
N SER A 156 -3.58 8.58 -1.66
CA SER A 156 -2.78 7.38 -1.32
C SER A 156 -2.52 6.53 -2.57
N LEU A 157 -1.60 5.58 -2.43
CA LEU A 157 -1.35 4.50 -3.39
C LEU A 157 -1.40 3.14 -2.66
N LEU A 158 -1.25 2.04 -3.40
CA LEU A 158 -1.37 0.69 -2.85
C LEU A 158 -0.30 0.40 -1.79
N ASP A 159 0.96 0.43 -2.20
CA ASP A 159 2.13 0.19 -1.36
C ASP A 159 3.36 0.93 -1.89
N GLU A 160 4.44 0.91 -1.12
CA GLU A 160 5.70 1.59 -1.44
C GLU A 160 6.31 1.13 -2.77
N ALA A 161 6.31 -0.18 -3.03
CA ALA A 161 6.87 -0.74 -4.25
C ALA A 161 6.10 -0.28 -5.50
N THR A 162 4.76 -0.28 -5.41
CA THR A 162 3.90 0.28 -6.47
C THR A 162 4.15 1.78 -6.65
N ALA A 163 4.28 2.53 -5.55
CA ALA A 163 4.56 3.97 -5.63
C ALA A 163 5.91 4.26 -6.30
N ALA A 164 6.95 3.47 -5.99
CA ALA A 164 8.26 3.58 -6.62
C ALA A 164 8.21 3.28 -8.12
N SER A 165 7.54 2.21 -8.52
CA SER A 165 7.38 1.85 -9.93
C SER A 165 6.54 2.87 -10.71
N GLU A 166 5.44 3.38 -10.12
CA GLU A 166 4.66 4.47 -10.70
C GLU A 166 5.48 5.77 -10.81
N GLY A 167 6.40 6.01 -9.87
CA GLY A 167 7.37 7.09 -9.93
C GLY A 167 8.29 6.96 -11.15
N MET A 168 8.81 5.77 -11.43
CA MET A 168 9.59 5.48 -12.65
C MET A 168 8.77 5.77 -13.92
N LEU A 169 7.53 5.29 -13.98
CA LEU A 169 6.65 5.52 -15.12
C LEU A 169 6.27 7.00 -15.27
N LEU A 170 6.09 7.73 -14.17
CA LEU A 170 5.90 9.17 -14.16
C LEU A 170 7.14 9.88 -14.73
N ALA A 171 8.33 9.51 -14.25
CA ALA A 171 9.59 10.07 -14.73
C ALA A 171 9.73 9.89 -16.25
N ARG A 172 9.41 8.70 -16.77
CA ARG A 172 9.45 8.42 -18.22
C ARG A 172 8.49 9.32 -19.00
N ARG A 173 7.26 9.53 -18.48
CA ARG A 173 6.28 10.42 -19.11
C ARG A 173 6.67 11.90 -19.04
N ALA A 174 7.32 12.32 -17.96
CA ALA A 174 7.70 13.71 -17.72
C ALA A 174 8.98 14.11 -18.50
N ALA A 175 9.96 13.23 -18.59
CA ALA A 175 11.24 13.46 -19.24
C ALA A 175 11.16 13.32 -20.78
N ARG A 176 10.17 13.95 -21.41
CA ARG A 176 9.85 13.79 -22.85
C ARG A 176 10.99 14.13 -23.80
N LYS A 177 11.91 15.00 -23.40
CA LYS A 177 13.06 15.44 -24.22
C LYS A 177 14.24 14.47 -24.13
N VAL A 178 14.24 13.58 -23.13
CA VAL A 178 15.30 12.59 -22.94
C VAL A 178 15.05 11.41 -23.89
N LYS A 179 16.03 11.11 -24.73
CA LYS A 179 15.96 10.04 -25.72
C LYS A 179 16.33 8.66 -25.16
N PHE A 180 17.03 8.64 -24.05
CA PHE A 180 17.47 7.40 -23.40
C PHE A 180 16.32 6.74 -22.70
N ASN A 181 16.24 5.40 -22.74
CA ASN A 181 15.22 4.61 -22.05
C ASN A 181 15.80 3.90 -20.83
N ARG A 182 16.75 4.56 -20.16
CA ARG A 182 17.47 4.06 -18.98
C ARG A 182 16.99 4.76 -17.72
N PHE A 183 16.78 3.97 -16.66
CA PHE A 183 16.39 4.43 -15.34
C PHE A 183 17.37 3.90 -14.30
N LEU A 184 17.94 4.78 -13.49
CA LEU A 184 18.91 4.40 -12.47
C LEU A 184 18.21 4.08 -11.17
N VAL A 185 18.64 3.00 -10.50
CA VAL A 185 18.17 2.65 -9.17
C VAL A 185 19.35 2.35 -8.25
N HIS A 186 19.19 2.69 -6.97
CA HIS A 186 20.21 2.37 -5.97
C HIS A 186 20.26 0.87 -5.71
N THR A 187 21.47 0.29 -5.59
CA THR A 187 21.70 -1.14 -5.30
C THR A 187 21.11 -1.60 -3.97
N HIS A 188 20.85 -0.69 -3.04
CA HIS A 188 20.29 -0.97 -1.71
C HIS A 188 18.84 -0.45 -1.58
N LEU A 189 17.97 -0.79 -2.53
CA LEU A 189 16.52 -0.76 -2.33
C LEU A 189 16.09 -1.95 -1.46
N PHE A 190 14.90 -1.88 -0.88
CA PHE A 190 14.27 -3.10 -0.35
C PHE A 190 13.96 -4.06 -1.50
N ASP A 191 14.18 -5.38 -1.30
CA ASP A 191 14.01 -6.37 -2.36
C ASP A 191 12.63 -6.32 -3.01
N GLN A 192 11.56 -6.17 -2.21
CA GLN A 192 10.19 -6.07 -2.72
C GLN A 192 9.96 -4.83 -3.60
N VAL A 193 10.61 -3.71 -3.29
CA VAL A 193 10.54 -2.48 -4.12
C VAL A 193 11.29 -2.71 -5.43
N ARG A 194 12.50 -3.23 -5.33
CA ARG A 194 13.34 -3.57 -6.48
C ARG A 194 12.62 -4.49 -7.46
N ASP A 195 12.04 -5.58 -6.96
CA ASP A 195 11.39 -6.60 -7.80
C ASP A 195 10.18 -6.03 -8.54
N VAL A 196 9.36 -5.18 -7.91
CA VAL A 196 8.22 -4.52 -8.57
C VAL A 196 8.69 -3.51 -9.60
N VAL A 197 9.72 -2.72 -9.30
CA VAL A 197 10.30 -1.76 -10.28
C VAL A 197 10.85 -2.51 -11.50
N LEU A 198 11.59 -3.60 -11.29
CA LEU A 198 12.12 -4.42 -12.38
C LEU A 198 11.03 -5.07 -13.21
N GLY A 199 9.98 -5.64 -12.57
CA GLY A 199 8.87 -6.25 -13.27
C GLY A 199 8.09 -5.25 -14.15
N HIS A 200 7.83 -4.04 -13.65
CA HIS A 200 7.19 -2.99 -14.46
C HIS A 200 8.12 -2.46 -15.56
N ALA A 201 9.42 -2.38 -15.30
CA ALA A 201 10.40 -1.96 -16.29
C ALA A 201 10.46 -2.96 -17.45
N GLU A 202 10.52 -4.26 -17.17
CA GLU A 202 10.49 -5.32 -18.17
C GLU A 202 9.23 -5.25 -19.04
N ALA A 203 8.05 -5.16 -18.39
CA ALA A 203 6.77 -5.07 -19.10
C ALA A 203 6.63 -3.82 -20.00
N THR A 204 7.35 -2.74 -19.70
CA THR A 204 7.32 -1.47 -20.45
C THR A 204 8.57 -1.23 -21.30
N GLY A 205 9.50 -2.18 -21.34
CA GLY A 205 10.74 -2.11 -22.09
C GLY A 205 11.73 -1.06 -21.59
N ILE A 206 11.69 -0.70 -20.29
CA ILE A 206 12.62 0.24 -19.65
C ILE A 206 13.87 -0.53 -19.23
N GLU A 207 15.05 0.00 -19.55
CA GLU A 207 16.33 -0.49 -19.06
C GLU A 207 16.59 0.06 -17.64
N VAL A 208 16.60 -0.82 -16.63
CA VAL A 208 16.99 -0.45 -15.27
C VAL A 208 18.47 -0.70 -15.07
N VAL A 209 19.17 0.29 -14.55
CA VAL A 209 20.58 0.22 -14.21
C VAL A 209 20.73 0.32 -12.69
N GLU A 210 21.15 -0.76 -12.06
CA GLU A 210 21.44 -0.80 -10.63
C GLU A 210 22.87 -0.31 -10.37
N THR A 211 23.01 0.74 -9.56
CA THR A 211 24.31 1.34 -9.24
C THR A 211 24.35 1.85 -7.80
N ASP A 212 25.53 1.85 -7.16
CA ASP A 212 25.66 2.45 -5.82
C ASP A 212 25.65 3.99 -5.94
N LEU A 213 24.51 4.60 -5.66
CA LEU A 213 24.36 6.06 -5.75
C LEU A 213 25.13 6.83 -4.66
N ARG A 214 25.72 6.15 -3.68
CA ARG A 214 26.61 6.77 -2.68
C ARG A 214 28.05 6.89 -3.16
N ASP A 215 28.43 6.11 -4.17
CA ASP A 215 29.75 6.14 -4.76
C ASP A 215 29.76 6.89 -6.09
N PRO A 216 30.34 8.10 -6.16
CA PRO A 216 30.43 8.87 -7.39
C PRO A 216 31.14 8.16 -8.56
N GLN A 217 32.05 7.23 -8.25
CA GLN A 217 32.75 6.45 -9.30
C GLN A 217 31.80 5.43 -9.96
N SER A 218 30.80 4.96 -9.21
CA SER A 218 29.80 4.02 -9.72
C SER A 218 28.68 4.70 -10.52
N TRP A 219 28.12 5.81 -10.05
CA TRP A 219 26.92 6.39 -10.67
C TRP A 219 27.20 7.46 -11.73
N ARG A 220 28.31 8.22 -11.64
CA ARG A 220 28.59 9.31 -12.62
C ARG A 220 28.68 8.81 -14.06
N PRO A 221 29.41 7.72 -14.37
CA PRO A 221 29.43 7.19 -15.73
C PRO A 221 28.05 6.81 -16.26
N GLU A 222 27.17 6.30 -15.37
CA GLU A 222 25.83 5.90 -15.75
C GLU A 222 24.91 7.10 -16.07
N VAL A 223 25.04 8.20 -15.32
CA VAL A 223 24.33 9.45 -15.61
C VAL A 223 24.85 10.08 -16.90
N GLU A 224 26.16 10.09 -17.12
CA GLU A 224 26.81 10.62 -18.34
C GLU A 224 26.41 9.82 -19.57
N ALA A 225 26.23 8.50 -19.45
CA ALA A 225 25.70 7.66 -20.51
C ALA A 225 24.23 7.97 -20.86
N GLY A 226 23.54 8.73 -20.02
CA GLY A 226 22.17 9.21 -20.19
C GLY A 226 21.11 8.35 -19.52
N CYS A 227 20.22 9.02 -18.80
CA CYS A 227 19.04 8.40 -18.16
C CYS A 227 17.85 9.37 -18.15
N PHE A 228 16.65 8.83 -18.05
CA PHE A 228 15.45 9.67 -17.89
C PHE A 228 15.07 9.91 -16.44
N GLY A 229 15.70 9.22 -15.49
CA GLY A 229 15.47 9.43 -14.07
C GLY A 229 16.27 8.50 -13.17
N VAL A 230 16.12 8.71 -11.86
CA VAL A 230 16.78 7.96 -10.79
C VAL A 230 15.83 7.74 -9.62
N LEU A 231 15.93 6.58 -8.95
CA LEU A 231 15.27 6.26 -7.69
C LEU A 231 16.35 6.09 -6.61
N ALA A 232 16.29 6.94 -5.57
CA ALA A 232 17.24 7.00 -4.48
C ALA A 232 16.52 6.79 -3.13
N PRO A 233 16.81 5.70 -2.39
CA PRO A 233 16.25 5.49 -1.05
C PRO A 233 16.89 6.41 -0.01
N TYR A 234 16.07 6.88 0.95
CA TYR A 234 16.48 7.81 1.98
C TYR A 234 15.69 7.59 3.28
N PRO A 235 16.25 6.80 4.26
CA PRO A 235 17.49 6.01 4.21
C PRO A 235 17.40 4.80 3.27
N ASP A 236 18.54 4.14 2.97
CA ASP A 236 18.57 2.93 2.16
C ASP A 236 18.22 1.66 2.99
N SER A 237 18.08 0.49 2.32
CA SER A 237 17.70 -0.77 2.98
C SER A 237 18.74 -1.29 3.98
N THR A 238 19.98 -0.79 3.95
CA THR A 238 21.03 -1.09 4.95
C THR A 238 20.95 -0.16 6.16
N GLY A 239 20.03 0.81 6.13
CA GLY A 239 19.88 1.85 7.13
C GLY A 239 20.80 3.06 6.93
N ALA A 240 21.64 3.07 5.90
CA ALA A 240 22.58 4.15 5.69
C ALA A 240 21.86 5.47 5.34
N LEU A 241 22.26 6.52 6.05
CA LEU A 241 21.90 7.90 5.72
C LEU A 241 22.98 8.50 4.82
N TRP A 242 22.54 9.10 3.75
CA TRP A 242 23.41 9.77 2.77
C TRP A 242 22.68 10.93 2.11
N ASN A 243 23.42 11.84 1.49
CA ASN A 243 22.82 13.01 0.82
C ASN A 243 22.73 12.77 -0.69
N PRO A 244 21.53 12.65 -1.28
CA PRO A 244 21.33 12.38 -2.70
C PRO A 244 21.47 13.62 -3.60
N SER A 245 21.67 14.82 -3.06
CA SER A 245 21.63 16.08 -3.84
C SER A 245 22.58 16.09 -5.04
N GLU A 246 23.80 15.55 -4.89
CA GLU A 246 24.79 15.53 -5.99
C GLU A 246 24.32 14.66 -7.17
N VAL A 247 23.72 13.51 -6.88
CA VAL A 247 23.11 12.63 -7.88
C VAL A 247 21.92 13.34 -8.55
N PHE A 248 21.06 13.97 -7.76
CA PHE A 248 19.90 14.68 -8.26
C PHE A 248 20.29 15.83 -9.19
N ASP A 249 21.27 16.63 -8.80
CA ASP A 249 21.82 17.71 -9.65
C ASP A 249 22.38 17.17 -10.97
N ALA A 250 23.07 16.04 -10.94
CA ALA A 250 23.63 15.42 -12.14
C ALA A 250 22.53 14.91 -13.07
N VAL A 251 21.49 14.27 -12.54
CA VAL A 251 20.34 13.77 -13.31
C VAL A 251 19.55 14.92 -13.92
N HIS A 252 19.37 16.03 -13.20
CA HIS A 252 18.72 17.24 -13.72
C HIS A 252 19.49 17.83 -14.91
N LYS A 253 20.84 17.84 -14.87
CA LYS A 253 21.67 18.37 -15.97
C LYS A 253 21.45 17.60 -17.28
N VAL A 254 21.12 16.30 -17.21
CA VAL A 254 20.78 15.51 -18.40
C VAL A 254 19.28 15.52 -18.72
N GLY A 255 18.48 16.27 -17.97
CA GLY A 255 17.04 16.44 -18.18
C GLY A 255 16.18 15.32 -17.59
N GLY A 256 16.74 14.48 -16.73
CA GLY A 256 16.04 13.41 -16.03
C GLY A 256 15.22 13.91 -14.84
N ILE A 257 14.42 13.01 -14.28
CA ILE A 257 13.55 13.22 -13.11
C ILE A 257 14.14 12.48 -11.90
N THR A 258 14.14 13.12 -10.76
CA THR A 258 14.70 12.58 -9.51
C THR A 258 13.60 12.13 -8.57
N ILE A 259 13.73 10.91 -8.05
CA ILE A 259 12.76 10.30 -7.13
C ILE A 259 13.48 9.90 -5.87
N ALA A 260 12.97 10.37 -4.72
CA ALA A 260 13.40 9.93 -3.40
C ALA A 260 12.38 8.94 -2.83
N GLU A 261 12.84 7.75 -2.42
CA GLU A 261 12.05 6.79 -1.65
C GLU A 261 12.34 7.00 -0.17
N CYS A 262 11.34 7.51 0.59
CA CYS A 262 11.59 8.03 1.93
C CYS A 262 10.73 7.37 3.00
N ASP A 263 11.34 7.09 4.15
CA ASP A 263 10.63 6.81 5.39
C ASP A 263 10.08 8.11 6.00
N LEU A 264 8.75 8.25 6.05
CA LEU A 264 8.08 9.45 6.57
C LEU A 264 8.46 9.80 8.01
N LEU A 265 8.71 8.80 8.87
CA LEU A 265 9.08 9.07 10.26
C LEU A 265 10.47 9.70 10.33
N SER A 266 11.39 9.25 9.51
CA SER A 266 12.75 9.81 9.42
C SER A 266 12.72 11.28 8.98
N LEU A 267 11.79 11.67 8.10
CA LEU A 267 11.64 13.04 7.61
C LEU A 267 11.23 14.04 8.69
N THR A 268 10.79 13.58 9.86
CA THR A 268 10.58 14.49 11.02
C THR A 268 11.89 14.97 11.64
N LEU A 269 13.03 14.37 11.31
CA LEU A 269 14.39 14.72 11.79
C LEU A 269 15.36 15.06 10.66
N LEU A 270 15.14 14.54 9.47
CA LEU A 270 16.04 14.68 8.33
C LEU A 270 15.60 15.81 7.39
N ALA A 271 16.52 16.27 6.57
CA ALA A 271 16.20 17.23 5.50
C ALA A 271 15.15 16.66 4.54
N PRO A 272 14.10 17.42 4.20
CA PRO A 272 13.06 16.94 3.29
C PRO A 272 13.60 16.70 1.88
N PRO A 273 13.10 15.68 1.15
CA PRO A 273 13.59 15.35 -0.18
C PRO A 273 13.42 16.50 -1.20
N GLY A 274 12.39 17.32 -1.09
CA GLY A 274 12.21 18.49 -1.94
C GLY A 274 13.33 19.54 -1.79
N GLU A 275 13.89 19.71 -0.60
CA GLU A 275 15.03 20.60 -0.35
C GLU A 275 16.36 19.99 -0.84
N LEU A 276 16.41 18.66 -0.96
CA LEU A 276 17.57 17.93 -1.51
C LEU A 276 17.54 17.83 -3.04
N GLY A 277 16.52 18.38 -3.70
CA GLY A 277 16.40 18.39 -5.14
C GLY A 277 15.59 17.24 -5.74
N ALA A 278 14.78 16.53 -4.96
CA ALA A 278 13.86 15.55 -5.50
C ALA A 278 12.70 16.21 -6.25
N ASP A 279 12.37 15.70 -7.44
CA ASP A 279 11.15 16.05 -8.17
C ASP A 279 9.92 15.31 -7.66
N VAL A 280 10.14 14.09 -7.17
CA VAL A 280 9.12 13.16 -6.68
C VAL A 280 9.61 12.53 -5.38
N ALA A 281 8.73 12.35 -4.42
CA ALA A 281 8.97 11.53 -3.24
C ALA A 281 7.91 10.45 -3.14
N VAL A 282 8.33 9.23 -2.84
CA VAL A 282 7.48 8.04 -2.65
C VAL A 282 7.83 7.34 -1.36
N GLY A 283 6.95 6.48 -0.88
CA GLY A 283 7.21 5.68 0.32
C GLY A 283 5.92 5.16 0.95
N SER A 284 6.05 4.59 2.14
CA SER A 284 4.93 4.08 2.93
C SER A 284 4.60 4.98 4.12
N SER A 285 3.31 5.13 4.41
CA SER A 285 2.82 5.78 5.64
C SER A 285 2.54 4.81 6.78
N GLN A 286 2.91 3.53 6.66
CA GLN A 286 2.64 2.48 7.64
C GLN A 286 3.12 2.83 9.05
N ARG A 287 4.26 3.48 9.18
CA ARG A 287 4.83 3.88 10.48
C ARG A 287 3.97 4.87 11.25
N PHE A 288 3.00 5.50 10.62
CA PHE A 288 2.05 6.41 11.25
C PHE A 288 0.82 5.63 11.75
N GLY A 289 1.07 4.71 12.68
CA GLY A 289 0.05 4.01 13.44
C GLY A 289 -0.70 2.90 12.70
N VAL A 290 -0.32 2.52 11.48
CA VAL A 290 -0.95 1.43 10.77
C VAL A 290 -0.39 0.10 11.25
N PRO A 291 -1.22 -0.80 11.85
CA PRO A 291 -0.75 -2.11 12.31
C PRO A 291 -0.39 -3.00 11.12
N MET A 292 0.56 -3.91 11.31
CA MET A 292 0.95 -4.86 10.26
C MET A 292 -0.16 -5.83 9.84
N GLY A 293 -1.13 -6.12 10.71
CA GLY A 293 -2.36 -6.86 10.39
C GLY A 293 -2.12 -8.20 9.68
N ASN A 294 -1.12 -8.97 10.14
CA ASN A 294 -0.74 -10.26 9.55
C ASN A 294 -0.33 -10.17 8.05
N GLY A 295 0.35 -9.11 7.68
CA GLY A 295 0.78 -8.86 6.29
C GLY A 295 -0.25 -8.08 5.47
N GLY A 296 -1.15 -7.35 6.13
CA GLY A 296 -2.14 -6.49 5.50
C GLY A 296 -1.53 -5.35 4.69
N PRO A 297 -2.36 -4.67 3.90
CA PRO A 297 -1.91 -3.63 2.99
C PRO A 297 -1.40 -2.38 3.74
N HIS A 298 -0.59 -1.60 3.07
CA HIS A 298 -0.06 -0.32 3.51
C HIS A 298 -0.61 0.81 2.65
N ALA A 299 -0.77 2.01 3.20
CA ALA A 299 -0.99 3.20 2.40
C ALA A 299 0.36 3.76 1.98
N ALA A 300 0.64 3.76 0.69
CA ALA A 300 1.77 4.47 0.15
C ALA A 300 1.41 5.92 -0.19
N TYR A 301 2.43 6.73 -0.37
CA TYR A 301 2.29 8.10 -0.84
C TYR A 301 3.14 8.35 -2.08
N MET A 302 2.73 9.33 -2.85
CA MET A 302 3.54 9.99 -3.85
C MET A 302 3.31 11.48 -3.73
N SER A 303 4.40 12.23 -3.65
CA SER A 303 4.40 13.68 -3.69
C SER A 303 5.26 14.17 -4.84
N VAL A 304 4.87 15.28 -5.48
CA VAL A 304 5.54 15.80 -6.66
C VAL A 304 5.75 17.31 -6.57
N ARG A 305 6.82 17.81 -7.20
CA ARG A 305 7.01 19.23 -7.40
C ARG A 305 5.98 19.85 -8.32
N SER A 306 5.88 21.16 -8.31
CA SER A 306 5.04 21.92 -9.27
C SER A 306 5.38 21.59 -10.71
N GLY A 307 4.35 21.48 -11.56
CA GLY A 307 4.43 21.13 -12.96
C GLY A 307 4.27 19.64 -13.26
N LEU A 308 4.21 18.77 -12.24
CA LEU A 308 3.99 17.33 -12.38
C LEU A 308 2.58 16.88 -11.95
N GLU A 309 1.69 17.79 -11.59
CA GLU A 309 0.35 17.50 -11.02
C GLU A 309 -0.50 16.62 -11.95
N ARG A 310 -0.35 16.79 -13.27
CA ARG A 310 -1.08 16.00 -14.26
C ARG A 310 -0.46 14.65 -14.56
N GLN A 311 0.70 14.36 -13.99
CA GLN A 311 1.43 13.09 -14.19
C GLN A 311 1.29 12.16 -12.99
N ILE A 312 0.87 12.69 -11.82
CA ILE A 312 0.74 11.91 -10.60
C ILE A 312 -0.34 10.83 -10.76
N PRO A 313 -0.08 9.57 -10.42
CA PRO A 313 -1.09 8.51 -10.39
C PRO A 313 -2.01 8.65 -9.17
N GLY A 314 -3.08 7.87 -9.16
CA GLY A 314 -4.02 7.83 -8.04
C GLY A 314 -4.93 9.05 -8.00
N ARG A 315 -5.67 9.16 -6.90
CA ARG A 315 -6.67 10.21 -6.71
C ARG A 315 -6.10 11.42 -5.99
N LEU A 316 -6.71 12.54 -6.28
CA LEU A 316 -6.46 13.81 -5.62
C LEU A 316 -7.75 14.35 -5.04
N VAL A 317 -7.70 14.84 -3.81
CA VAL A 317 -8.78 15.61 -3.22
C VAL A 317 -8.43 17.09 -3.36
N GLY A 318 -9.39 17.86 -3.80
CA GLY A 318 -9.28 19.30 -3.91
C GLY A 318 -10.34 20.03 -3.09
N VAL A 319 -9.99 21.22 -2.66
CA VAL A 319 -10.91 22.13 -1.98
C VAL A 319 -11.73 22.89 -3.02
N SER A 320 -13.03 23.00 -2.81
CA SER A 320 -14.01 23.72 -3.61
C SER A 320 -14.94 24.50 -2.69
N THR A 321 -16.03 25.02 -3.22
CA THR A 321 -17.10 25.62 -2.44
C THR A 321 -18.43 24.94 -2.77
N ASP A 322 -19.32 24.87 -1.78
CA ASP A 322 -20.69 24.42 -1.97
C ASP A 322 -21.59 25.54 -2.57
N ALA A 323 -22.88 25.28 -2.70
CA ALA A 323 -23.85 26.24 -3.23
C ALA A 323 -24.02 27.48 -2.35
N ASP A 324 -23.74 27.37 -1.06
CA ASP A 324 -23.85 28.44 -0.08
C ASP A 324 -22.51 29.20 0.12
N GLY A 325 -21.46 28.81 -0.61
CA GLY A 325 -20.14 29.42 -0.53
C GLY A 325 -19.23 28.88 0.58
N ASN A 326 -19.63 27.82 1.29
CA ASN A 326 -18.79 27.21 2.32
C ASN A 326 -17.72 26.31 1.70
N PRO A 327 -16.56 26.09 2.37
CA PRO A 327 -15.55 25.13 1.93
C PRO A 327 -16.15 23.73 1.77
N ALA A 328 -15.86 23.09 0.66
CA ALA A 328 -16.29 21.72 0.37
C ALA A 328 -15.15 20.94 -0.31
N TYR A 329 -15.13 19.63 -0.15
CA TYR A 329 -14.11 18.76 -0.71
C TYR A 329 -14.68 17.92 -1.85
N ARG A 330 -13.87 17.67 -2.87
CA ARG A 330 -14.22 16.77 -3.97
C ARG A 330 -12.97 16.14 -4.59
N LEU A 331 -13.15 15.08 -5.37
CA LEU A 331 -12.07 14.55 -6.20
C LEU A 331 -11.69 15.55 -7.30
N ALA A 332 -10.38 15.76 -7.48
CA ALA A 332 -9.82 16.70 -8.43
C ALA A 332 -9.06 15.99 -9.55
N LEU A 333 -8.93 16.62 -10.71
CA LEU A 333 -8.21 16.13 -11.89
C LEU A 333 -8.60 14.70 -12.32
N GLN A 334 -9.85 14.30 -12.17
CA GLN A 334 -10.37 12.95 -12.48
C GLN A 334 -10.15 12.54 -13.95
N THR A 335 -9.99 13.48 -14.86
CA THR A 335 -9.74 13.20 -16.29
C THR A 335 -8.46 12.38 -16.56
N ARG A 336 -7.60 12.17 -15.54
CA ARG A 336 -6.42 11.30 -15.64
C ARG A 336 -6.76 9.83 -15.40
N GLU A 337 -7.91 9.54 -14.80
CA GLU A 337 -8.27 8.22 -14.30
C GLU A 337 -8.66 7.25 -15.42
N GLN A 338 -8.41 5.96 -15.18
CA GLN A 338 -8.58 4.88 -16.15
C GLN A 338 -10.03 4.74 -16.63
N HIS A 339 -11.03 4.91 -15.77
CA HIS A 339 -12.44 4.79 -16.15
C HIS A 339 -12.91 5.91 -17.13
N ILE A 340 -12.17 7.03 -17.19
CA ILE A 340 -12.44 8.13 -18.12
C ILE A 340 -11.60 7.99 -19.38
N ARG A 341 -10.30 7.79 -19.24
CA ARG A 341 -9.34 7.82 -20.36
C ARG A 341 -9.04 6.45 -20.96
N ARG A 342 -9.44 5.38 -20.33
CA ARG A 342 -9.22 4.00 -20.79
C ARG A 342 -7.72 3.74 -21.05
N ASP A 343 -7.35 3.33 -22.28
CA ASP A 343 -5.97 3.08 -22.75
C ASP A 343 -5.04 4.30 -22.66
N LYS A 344 -5.60 5.52 -22.61
CA LYS A 344 -4.87 6.78 -22.51
C LYS A 344 -4.74 7.30 -21.06
N ALA A 345 -5.12 6.49 -20.07
CA ALA A 345 -5.00 6.87 -18.69
C ALA A 345 -3.52 7.05 -18.28
N THR A 346 -3.30 7.91 -17.30
CA THR A 346 -1.95 8.14 -16.75
C THR A 346 -1.42 6.90 -16.03
N SER A 347 -2.31 6.15 -15.37
CA SER A 347 -2.02 4.92 -14.64
C SER A 347 -3.27 4.05 -14.57
N ASN A 348 -3.10 2.76 -14.33
CA ASN A 348 -4.19 1.83 -14.07
C ASN A 348 -4.63 1.78 -12.61
N ILE A 349 -4.04 2.59 -11.74
CA ILE A 349 -4.44 2.69 -10.34
C ILE A 349 -5.85 3.27 -10.27
N CYS A 350 -6.80 2.46 -9.81
CA CYS A 350 -8.20 2.81 -9.65
C CYS A 350 -8.58 3.03 -8.19
N THR A 351 -8.13 2.15 -7.30
CA THR A 351 -8.47 2.15 -5.88
C THR A 351 -7.22 2.38 -5.04
N ALA A 352 -7.34 3.20 -4.02
CA ALA A 352 -6.28 3.52 -3.08
C ALA A 352 -6.57 2.94 -1.69
N GLN A 353 -5.60 2.97 -0.79
CA GLN A 353 -5.71 2.50 0.59
C GLN A 353 -6.32 3.57 1.49
N VAL A 354 -7.61 3.87 1.30
CA VAL A 354 -8.29 4.99 1.95
C VAL A 354 -8.29 4.86 3.48
N LEU A 355 -8.71 3.71 4.02
CA LEU A 355 -8.79 3.52 5.47
C LEU A 355 -7.44 3.70 6.15
N LEU A 356 -6.38 3.14 5.57
CA LEU A 356 -5.04 3.21 6.15
C LEU A 356 -4.42 4.63 6.02
N ALA A 357 -4.73 5.35 4.95
CA ALA A 357 -4.37 6.76 4.81
C ALA A 357 -5.07 7.62 5.88
N VAL A 358 -6.35 7.35 6.15
CA VAL A 358 -7.11 8.01 7.23
C VAL A 358 -6.51 7.71 8.60
N VAL A 359 -6.10 6.46 8.85
CA VAL A 359 -5.39 6.09 10.10
C VAL A 359 -4.08 6.86 10.24
N ALA A 360 -3.28 6.93 9.16
CA ALA A 360 -2.01 7.66 9.17
C ALA A 360 -2.20 9.17 9.40
N ALA A 361 -3.19 9.77 8.77
CA ALA A 361 -3.57 11.17 8.99
C ALA A 361 -4.02 11.42 10.43
N ALA A 362 -4.90 10.56 10.95
CA ALA A 362 -5.38 10.65 12.34
C ALA A 362 -4.25 10.47 13.36
N TYR A 363 -3.30 9.57 13.08
CA TYR A 363 -2.10 9.38 13.91
C TYR A 363 -1.24 10.66 13.96
N ALA A 364 -1.02 11.28 12.82
CA ALA A 364 -0.28 12.53 12.75
C ALA A 364 -0.99 13.67 13.51
N VAL A 365 -2.30 13.80 13.37
CA VAL A 365 -3.11 14.78 14.11
C VAL A 365 -3.07 14.50 15.62
N TRP A 366 -3.20 13.23 16.01
CA TRP A 366 -3.18 12.82 17.42
C TRP A 366 -1.87 13.17 18.12
N HIS A 367 -0.73 12.90 17.48
CA HIS A 367 0.59 13.16 18.08
C HIS A 367 1.08 14.59 17.88
N GLY A 368 0.64 15.24 16.82
CA GLY A 368 1.13 16.54 16.39
C GLY A 368 2.62 16.53 16.01
N PRO A 369 3.18 17.63 15.52
CA PRO A 369 4.57 17.69 15.07
C PRO A 369 5.57 17.38 16.19
N THR A 370 5.32 17.88 17.40
CA THR A 370 6.18 17.61 18.58
C THR A 370 6.15 16.12 18.95
N GLY A 371 4.98 15.48 18.90
CA GLY A 371 4.82 14.07 19.22
C GLY A 371 5.52 13.17 18.19
N LEU A 372 5.36 13.44 16.90
CA LEU A 372 6.03 12.70 15.82
C LEU A 372 7.56 12.83 15.92
N THR A 373 8.07 14.04 16.11
CA THR A 373 9.51 14.28 16.31
C THR A 373 10.05 13.54 17.54
N ARG A 374 9.29 13.52 18.64
CA ARG A 374 9.67 12.77 19.86
C ARG A 374 9.72 11.27 19.60
N ILE A 375 8.74 10.72 18.87
CA ILE A 375 8.73 9.30 18.50
C ILE A 375 9.96 8.98 17.66
N ALA A 376 10.24 9.77 16.63
CA ALA A 376 11.41 9.57 15.77
C ALA A 376 12.73 9.60 16.58
N ARG A 377 12.91 10.58 17.47
CA ARG A 377 14.09 10.63 18.36
C ARG A 377 14.21 9.40 19.25
N GLN A 378 13.12 8.96 19.87
CA GLN A 378 13.14 7.77 20.71
C GLN A 378 13.54 6.51 19.94
N VAL A 379 13.06 6.36 18.71
CA VAL A 379 13.42 5.25 17.83
C VAL A 379 14.91 5.29 17.48
N THR A 380 15.39 6.46 17.06
CA THR A 380 16.83 6.69 16.77
C THR A 380 17.72 6.44 17.97
N ASP A 381 17.36 6.98 19.14
CA ASP A 381 18.14 6.80 20.38
C ASP A 381 18.27 5.33 20.77
N ARG A 382 17.18 4.55 20.62
CA ARG A 382 17.21 3.12 20.89
C ARG A 382 18.07 2.34 19.89
N ALA A 383 18.06 2.70 18.64
CA ALA A 383 18.93 2.11 17.62
C ALA A 383 20.41 2.41 17.92
N HIS A 384 20.74 3.63 18.33
CA HIS A 384 22.10 3.99 18.76
C HIS A 384 22.54 3.26 20.03
N GLN A 385 21.65 3.11 21.02
CA GLN A 385 21.92 2.33 22.22
C GLN A 385 22.21 0.87 21.86
N LEU A 386 21.39 0.27 20.99
CA LEU A 386 21.60 -1.10 20.51
C LEU A 386 22.92 -1.25 19.76
N ALA A 387 23.24 -0.35 18.83
CA ALA A 387 24.49 -0.35 18.08
C ALA A 387 25.71 -0.29 19.03
N SER A 388 25.64 0.58 20.05
CA SER A 388 26.70 0.73 21.04
C SER A 388 26.89 -0.53 21.90
N ALA A 389 25.78 -1.14 22.35
CA ALA A 389 25.81 -2.39 23.11
C ALA A 389 26.40 -3.56 22.29
N LEU A 390 26.03 -3.66 21.02
CA LEU A 390 26.53 -4.70 20.11
C LEU A 390 28.03 -4.54 19.83
N ARG A 391 28.50 -3.29 19.62
CA ARG A 391 29.93 -3.00 19.47
C ARG A 391 30.73 -3.36 20.76
N ALA A 392 30.19 -3.00 21.93
CA ALA A 392 30.79 -3.37 23.22
C ALA A 392 30.82 -4.86 23.43
N ALA A 393 29.88 -5.63 22.86
CA ALA A 393 29.87 -7.08 22.85
C ALA A 393 30.82 -7.72 21.79
N GLY A 394 31.56 -6.90 21.04
CA GLY A 394 32.52 -7.36 20.04
C GLY A 394 31.93 -7.73 18.69
N LEU A 395 30.70 -7.30 18.41
CA LEU A 395 30.08 -7.52 17.11
C LEU A 395 30.45 -6.40 16.12
N ASP A 396 30.62 -6.78 14.85
CA ASP A 396 30.98 -5.86 13.77
C ASP A 396 29.68 -5.13 13.28
N VAL A 397 29.36 -4.02 13.92
CA VAL A 397 28.29 -3.11 13.50
C VAL A 397 28.86 -2.14 12.47
N ALA A 398 28.26 -2.08 11.28
CA ALA A 398 28.71 -1.21 10.20
C ALA A 398 28.87 0.24 10.67
N ASP A 399 30.01 0.84 10.28
CA ASP A 399 30.31 2.24 10.56
C ASP A 399 29.68 3.12 9.51
N GLN A 400 28.44 3.54 9.77
CA GLN A 400 27.62 4.40 8.93
C GLN A 400 26.69 5.25 9.79
N GLN A 401 26.28 6.39 9.28
CA GLN A 401 25.16 7.14 9.86
C GLN A 401 23.87 6.40 9.56
N PHE A 402 22.96 6.33 10.51
CA PHE A 402 21.67 5.66 10.36
C PHE A 402 20.58 6.36 11.17
N PHE A 403 19.34 6.14 10.78
CA PHE A 403 18.17 6.59 11.52
C PHE A 403 17.78 5.57 12.60
N ASP A 404 17.32 4.37 12.21
CA ASP A 404 16.84 3.33 13.13
C ASP A 404 17.25 1.91 12.72
N THR A 405 17.87 1.76 11.59
CA THR A 405 18.28 0.47 11.05
C THR A 405 19.79 0.33 11.07
N ILE A 406 20.27 -0.75 11.67
CA ILE A 406 21.71 -1.06 11.79
C ILE A 406 22.05 -2.32 11.01
N ARG A 407 23.25 -2.36 10.46
CA ARG A 407 23.79 -3.51 9.76
C ARG A 407 24.89 -4.16 10.57
N ILE A 408 24.79 -5.48 10.79
CA ILE A 408 25.76 -6.27 11.54
C ILE A 408 26.38 -7.29 10.60
N ARG A 409 27.72 -7.39 10.58
CA ARG A 409 28.43 -8.47 9.89
C ARG A 409 28.63 -9.64 10.85
N THR A 410 28.22 -10.83 10.44
CA THR A 410 28.30 -12.04 11.25
C THR A 410 29.37 -13.01 10.67
N LYS A 411 30.23 -13.57 11.51
CA LYS A 411 31.31 -14.51 11.09
C LYS A 411 30.74 -15.84 10.59
N GLY A 412 29.58 -16.29 11.13
CA GLY A 412 28.90 -17.55 10.76
C GLY A 412 27.81 -17.41 9.72
N GLY A 413 27.58 -16.18 9.19
CA GLY A 413 26.49 -15.87 8.31
C GLY A 413 25.19 -15.56 9.04
N ALA A 414 24.28 -14.87 8.33
CA ALA A 414 23.01 -14.40 8.88
C ALA A 414 22.03 -15.53 9.22
N LYS A 415 22.12 -16.67 8.52
CA LYS A 415 21.18 -17.78 8.65
C LYS A 415 21.19 -18.44 10.05
N GLU A 416 22.35 -18.61 10.65
CA GLU A 416 22.44 -19.16 12.00
C GLU A 416 21.83 -18.22 13.04
N LEU A 417 22.16 -16.93 12.97
CA LEU A 417 21.58 -15.92 13.85
C LEU A 417 20.06 -15.85 13.69
N TRP A 418 19.58 -15.90 12.46
CA TRP A 418 18.15 -15.91 12.15
C TRP A 418 17.42 -17.14 12.73
N ASN A 419 18.01 -18.34 12.61
CA ASN A 419 17.44 -19.56 13.20
C ASN A 419 17.33 -19.43 14.73
N ARG A 420 18.40 -18.99 15.40
CA ARG A 420 18.43 -18.77 16.85
C ARG A 420 17.41 -17.73 17.29
N ALA A 421 17.25 -16.64 16.55
CA ALA A 421 16.23 -15.63 16.84
C ALA A 421 14.81 -16.23 16.75
N ARG A 422 14.53 -17.00 15.70
CA ARG A 422 13.24 -17.70 15.54
C ARG A 422 12.93 -18.66 16.69
N GLU A 423 13.91 -19.44 17.13
CA GLU A 423 13.79 -20.35 18.29
C GLU A 423 13.51 -19.57 19.57
N GLY A 424 14.09 -18.36 19.69
CA GLY A 424 13.86 -17.43 20.79
C GLY A 424 12.54 -16.66 20.74
N GLY A 425 11.71 -16.85 19.69
CA GLY A 425 10.41 -16.18 19.59
C GLY A 425 10.44 -14.81 18.89
N TYR A 426 11.45 -14.59 18.04
CA TYR A 426 11.60 -13.40 17.22
C TYR A 426 11.33 -13.69 15.75
#